data_ed4b93c99520d3bb1d2ea01df39189c1
#
_entry.id   ed4b93c99520d3bb1d2ea01df39189c1
#
_cell.length_a   1.000
_cell.length_b   1.000
_cell.length_c   1.000
_cell.angle_alpha   90.00
_cell.angle_beta   90.00
_cell.angle_gamma   90.00
#
_symmetry.space_group_name_H-M   'P 1'
#
loop_
_entity.id
_entity.type
_entity.pdbx_description
1 polymer ?
#
loop_
_entity_poly.entity_id
_entity_poly.type
_entity_poly.pdbx_seq_one_letter_code
_entity_poly.pdbx_strand_id
1 'polypeptide(L)'
;MIPTTTVTGRLQHRSGLPVQGMVRFTPSRLWVVRDNITWACLAPETRLAADGSFSVQVTPTDTDPIWWRYMIETPAGWWEVSVPHNAAGQTLRGLIGEHHPGSRAAQ
;
A
#
# COMPACT_ATOMS: atom_id res chain seq x y z
N MET A 1 7.67 18.46 6.87
CA MET A 1 7.91 17.12 6.35
C MET A 1 6.59 16.35 6.27
N ILE A 2 6.35 15.66 5.17
CA ILE A 2 5.16 14.82 5.04
C ILE A 2 5.41 13.51 5.80
N PRO A 3 4.50 13.10 6.69
CA PRO A 3 4.66 11.84 7.40
C PRO A 3 4.57 10.65 6.44
N THR A 4 5.10 9.52 6.86
CA THR A 4 4.93 8.25 6.17
C THR A 4 4.13 7.29 7.03
N THR A 5 3.56 6.28 6.40
CA THR A 5 2.82 5.23 7.11
C THR A 5 3.42 3.88 6.71
N THR A 6 3.69 3.04 7.69
CA THR A 6 4.16 1.69 7.44
C THR A 6 2.97 0.80 7.08
N VAL A 7 3.08 0.08 5.98
CA VAL A 7 2.08 -0.92 5.59
C VAL A 7 2.72 -2.29 5.70
N THR A 8 2.08 -3.17 6.43
CA THR A 8 2.52 -4.55 6.61
C THR A 8 1.48 -5.51 6.07
N GLY A 9 1.90 -6.69 5.71
CA GLY A 9 0.99 -7.71 5.25
C GLY A 9 1.64 -9.08 5.21
N ARG A 10 0.80 -10.08 4.98
CA ARG A 10 1.25 -11.45 4.83
C ARG A 10 0.32 -12.15 3.85
N LEU A 11 0.90 -12.80 2.87
CA LEU A 11 0.16 -13.46 1.81
C LEU A 11 0.40 -14.96 1.87
N GLN A 12 -0.69 -15.72 1.82
CA GLN A 12 -0.64 -17.17 1.80
C GLN A 12 -1.55 -17.70 0.71
N HIS A 13 -1.16 -18.81 0.11
CA HIS A 13 -2.03 -19.58 -0.77
C HIS A 13 -3.13 -20.25 0.05
N ARG A 14 -4.20 -20.67 -0.62
CA ARG A 14 -5.30 -21.38 0.04
C ARG A 14 -4.82 -22.64 0.78
N SER A 15 -3.73 -23.24 0.30
CA SER A 15 -3.11 -24.41 0.95
C SER A 15 -2.39 -24.07 2.27
N GLY A 16 -2.22 -22.78 2.58
CA GLY A 16 -1.45 -22.33 3.72
C GLY A 16 0.01 -22.06 3.44
N LEU A 17 0.49 -22.37 2.24
CA LEU A 17 1.87 -22.10 1.86
C LEU A 17 2.06 -20.60 1.64
N PRO A 18 3.22 -20.03 2.04
CA PRO A 18 3.50 -18.61 1.82
C PRO A 18 3.58 -18.28 0.33
N VAL A 19 3.04 -17.13 -0.05
CA VAL A 19 3.21 -16.60 -1.40
C VAL A 19 4.63 -16.04 -1.52
N GLN A 20 5.28 -16.30 -2.64
CA GLN A 20 6.62 -15.80 -2.95
C GLN A 20 6.56 -14.85 -4.12
N GLY A 21 7.47 -13.88 -4.17
CA GLY A 21 7.56 -12.89 -5.24
C GLY A 21 7.66 -11.48 -4.74
N MET A 22 7.21 -10.54 -5.56
CA MET A 22 7.34 -9.10 -5.28
C MET A 22 5.98 -8.48 -4.98
N VAL A 23 5.99 -7.48 -4.10
CA VAL A 23 4.87 -6.58 -3.84
C VAL A 23 5.29 -5.20 -4.28
N ARG A 24 4.44 -4.53 -5.07
CA ARG A 24 4.71 -3.19 -5.59
C ARG A 24 3.55 -2.27 -5.25
N PHE A 25 3.90 -1.09 -4.71
CA PHE A 25 2.94 -0.03 -4.43
C PHE A 25 3.16 1.09 -5.44
N THR A 26 2.17 1.35 -6.29
CA THR A 26 2.25 2.39 -7.30
C THR A 26 1.24 3.48 -6.97
N PRO A 27 1.69 4.72 -6.66
CA PRO A 27 0.76 5.81 -6.38
C PRO A 27 0.08 6.28 -7.66
N SER A 28 -1.22 6.60 -7.57
CA SER A 28 -1.93 7.19 -8.70
C SER A 28 -1.55 8.67 -8.89
N ARG A 29 -0.88 9.24 -7.92
CA ARG A 29 -0.38 10.61 -7.95
C ARG A 29 1.11 10.60 -7.61
N LEU A 30 1.92 11.18 -8.49
CA LEU A 30 3.38 11.16 -8.31
C LEU A 30 3.87 12.20 -7.31
N TRP A 31 3.09 13.28 -7.10
CA TRP A 31 3.51 14.42 -6.29
C TRP A 31 2.38 14.89 -5.40
N VAL A 32 2.73 15.34 -4.21
CA VAL A 32 1.84 16.11 -3.35
C VAL A 32 2.52 17.44 -3.02
N VAL A 33 1.73 18.50 -2.85
CA VAL A 33 2.26 19.82 -2.50
C VAL A 33 1.84 20.15 -1.08
N ARG A 34 2.82 20.47 -0.25
CA ARG A 34 2.58 20.87 1.13
C ARG A 34 3.63 21.89 1.55
N ASP A 35 3.20 22.96 2.20
CA ASP A 35 4.08 24.03 2.66
C ASP A 35 4.92 24.61 1.52
N ASN A 36 4.31 24.76 0.34
CA ASN A 36 4.93 25.27 -0.87
C ASN A 36 6.12 24.40 -1.36
N ILE A 37 6.16 23.15 -0.95
CA ILE A 37 7.15 22.17 -1.40
C ILE A 37 6.42 21.04 -2.12
N THR A 38 6.99 20.63 -3.26
CA THR A 38 6.49 19.47 -4.00
C THR A 38 7.23 18.22 -3.51
N TRP A 39 6.47 17.29 -2.94
CA TRP A 39 7.02 16.05 -2.40
C TRP A 39 6.69 14.89 -3.35
N ALA A 40 7.68 14.07 -3.68
CA ALA A 40 7.44 12.86 -4.44
C ALA A 40 6.77 11.82 -3.55
N CYS A 41 5.71 11.20 -4.07
CA CYS A 41 5.07 10.09 -3.37
C CYS A 41 5.95 8.85 -3.45
N LEU A 42 6.04 8.11 -2.35
CA LEU A 42 6.82 6.89 -2.31
C LEU A 42 6.17 5.81 -3.19
N ALA A 43 7.00 5.08 -3.92
CA ALA A 43 6.57 3.98 -4.78
C ALA A 43 7.38 2.72 -4.42
N PRO A 44 7.17 2.16 -3.21
CA PRO A 44 8.01 1.07 -2.73
C PRO A 44 7.73 -0.24 -3.46
N GLU A 45 8.77 -1.04 -3.54
CA GLU A 45 8.70 -2.39 -4.07
C GLU A 45 9.54 -3.27 -3.16
N THR A 46 9.03 -4.42 -2.77
CA THR A 46 9.74 -5.33 -1.88
C THR A 46 9.46 -6.77 -2.21
N ARG A 47 10.42 -7.63 -1.92
CA ARG A 47 10.25 -9.08 -2.05
C ARG A 47 9.57 -9.60 -0.78
N LEU A 48 8.62 -10.52 -0.96
CA LEU A 48 8.00 -11.20 0.16
C LEU A 48 9.04 -12.07 0.89
N ALA A 49 8.97 -12.04 2.21
CA ALA A 49 9.82 -12.88 3.05
C ALA A 49 9.40 -14.35 2.93
N ALA A 50 10.20 -15.24 3.53
CA ALA A 50 9.95 -16.68 3.43
C ALA A 50 8.58 -17.08 3.95
N ASP A 51 8.02 -16.33 4.91
CA ASP A 51 6.68 -16.59 5.45
C ASP A 51 5.56 -15.85 4.71
N GLY A 52 5.88 -15.17 3.62
CA GLY A 52 4.93 -14.40 2.83
C GLY A 52 4.67 -12.99 3.35
N SER A 53 5.42 -12.52 4.34
CA SER A 53 5.22 -11.21 4.94
C SER A 53 6.03 -10.13 4.23
N PHE A 54 5.57 -8.86 4.41
CA PHE A 54 6.29 -7.70 3.92
C PHE A 54 6.01 -6.49 4.82
N SER A 55 6.88 -5.49 4.70
CA SER A 55 6.70 -4.20 5.37
C SER A 55 7.31 -3.11 4.48
N VAL A 56 6.55 -2.07 4.22
CA VAL A 56 7.00 -0.93 3.39
C VAL A 56 6.54 0.39 4.00
N GLN A 57 7.20 1.47 3.61
CA GLN A 57 6.80 2.83 3.95
C GLN A 57 6.13 3.46 2.73
N VAL A 58 4.97 4.07 2.94
CA VAL A 58 4.23 4.74 1.88
C VAL A 58 3.88 6.17 2.28
N THR A 59 3.55 7.00 1.29
CA THR A 59 3.02 8.35 1.53
C THR A 59 1.53 8.22 1.80
N PRO A 60 1.01 8.70 2.94
CA PRO A 60 -0.43 8.63 3.21
C PRO A 60 -1.23 9.37 2.13
N THR A 61 -2.33 8.77 1.70
CA THR A 61 -3.15 9.34 0.62
C THR A 61 -4.04 10.49 1.08
N ASP A 62 -4.11 10.75 2.38
CA ASP A 62 -4.85 11.85 2.97
C ASP A 62 -3.99 13.11 3.23
N THR A 63 -2.76 13.14 2.71
CA THR A 63 -1.86 14.29 2.86
C THR A 63 -2.15 15.44 1.90
N ASP A 64 -3.02 15.22 0.92
CA ASP A 64 -3.37 16.17 -0.12
C ASP A 64 -4.90 16.28 -0.17
N PRO A 65 -5.49 17.48 -0.35
CA PRO A 65 -6.93 17.60 -0.46
C PRO A 65 -7.53 16.91 -1.68
N ILE A 66 -6.71 16.55 -2.66
CA ILE A 66 -7.16 15.80 -3.82
C ILE A 66 -7.03 14.31 -3.54
N TRP A 67 -8.11 13.59 -3.72
CA TRP A 67 -8.12 12.15 -3.51
C TRP A 67 -7.20 11.43 -4.47
N TRP A 68 -6.41 10.49 -3.95
CA TRP A 68 -5.56 9.63 -4.75
C TRP A 68 -5.42 8.28 -4.03
N ARG A 69 -4.86 7.29 -4.73
CA ARG A 69 -4.81 5.93 -4.22
C ARG A 69 -3.50 5.26 -4.59
N TYR A 70 -3.21 4.17 -3.91
CA TYR A 70 -2.17 3.25 -4.29
C TYR A 70 -2.76 2.05 -5.01
N MET A 71 -2.09 1.61 -6.07
CA MET A 71 -2.31 0.28 -6.63
C MET A 71 -1.29 -0.64 -5.97
N ILE A 72 -1.77 -1.69 -5.30
CA ILE A 72 -0.94 -2.70 -4.67
C ILE A 72 -0.96 -3.92 -5.57
N GLU A 73 0.20 -4.26 -6.16
CA GLU A 73 0.34 -5.41 -7.04
C GLU A 73 1.10 -6.51 -6.33
N THR A 74 0.55 -7.70 -6.33
CA THR A 74 1.14 -8.88 -5.68
C THR A 74 1.00 -10.08 -6.59
N PRO A 75 1.75 -11.18 -6.34
CA PRO A 75 1.52 -12.43 -7.10
C PRO A 75 0.12 -13.01 -6.93
N ALA A 76 -0.60 -12.62 -5.87
CA ALA A 76 -1.97 -13.08 -5.62
C ALA A 76 -3.03 -12.18 -6.26
N GLY A 77 -2.64 -11.04 -6.83
CA GLY A 77 -3.55 -10.08 -7.46
C GLY A 77 -3.23 -8.64 -7.07
N TRP A 78 -4.13 -7.73 -7.45
CA TRP A 78 -3.91 -6.31 -7.19
C TRP A 78 -5.18 -5.66 -6.62
N TRP A 79 -4.97 -4.53 -5.91
CA TRP A 79 -6.05 -3.71 -5.36
C TRP A 79 -5.70 -2.24 -5.50
N GLU A 80 -6.72 -1.39 -5.63
CA GLU A 80 -6.55 0.05 -5.45
C GLU A 80 -7.11 0.43 -4.09
N VAL A 81 -6.30 1.09 -3.26
CA VAL A 81 -6.67 1.41 -1.89
C VAL A 81 -6.29 2.84 -1.51
N SER A 82 -7.04 3.43 -0.60
CA SER A 82 -6.60 4.60 0.14
C SER A 82 -5.77 4.16 1.32
N VAL A 83 -4.74 4.93 1.66
CA VAL A 83 -3.89 4.65 2.82
C VAL A 83 -3.89 5.87 3.73
N PRO A 84 -4.83 5.98 4.66
CA PRO A 84 -4.83 7.08 5.60
C PRO A 84 -3.61 7.02 6.51
N HIS A 85 -3.14 8.19 6.95
CA HIS A 85 -2.03 8.25 7.90
C HIS A 85 -2.41 7.53 9.20
N ASN A 86 -1.50 6.69 9.68
CA ASN A 86 -1.66 6.03 10.96
C ASN A 86 -0.28 5.81 11.56
N ALA A 87 0.00 6.45 12.69
CA ALA A 87 1.31 6.34 13.35
C ALA A 87 1.61 4.90 13.79
N ALA A 88 0.60 4.10 14.08
CA ALA A 88 0.75 2.68 14.42
C ALA A 88 0.91 1.79 13.18
N GLY A 89 0.79 2.37 11.97
CA GLY A 89 0.85 1.61 10.72
C GLY A 89 -0.50 1.11 10.24
N GLN A 90 -0.51 0.58 9.04
CA GLN A 90 -1.67 -0.02 8.41
C GLN A 90 -1.34 -1.46 8.03
N THR A 91 -2.35 -2.32 7.96
CA THR A 91 -2.18 -3.67 7.46
C THR A 91 -2.83 -3.79 6.09
N LEU A 92 -2.28 -4.66 5.24
CA LEU A 92 -2.87 -4.95 3.93
C LEU A 92 -4.33 -5.36 4.09
N ARG A 93 -4.60 -6.26 5.02
CA ARG A 93 -5.95 -6.73 5.29
C ARG A 93 -6.89 -5.58 5.70
N GLY A 94 -6.41 -4.67 6.53
CA GLY A 94 -7.20 -3.50 6.93
C GLY A 94 -7.51 -2.57 5.75
N LEU A 95 -6.58 -2.44 4.82
CA LEU A 95 -6.74 -1.57 3.66
C LEU A 95 -7.69 -2.16 2.62
N ILE A 96 -7.59 -3.46 2.35
CA ILE A 96 -8.40 -4.11 1.32
C ILE A 96 -9.73 -4.66 1.84
N GLY A 97 -9.84 -4.88 3.15
CA GLY A 97 -11.05 -5.45 3.75
C GLY A 97 -11.38 -6.81 3.13
N GLU A 98 -12.61 -6.95 2.65
CA GLU A 98 -13.07 -8.18 1.99
C GLU A 98 -13.12 -8.04 0.47
N HIS A 99 -12.48 -7.01 -0.09
CA HIS A 99 -12.47 -6.82 -1.54
C HIS A 99 -11.62 -7.89 -2.21
N HIS A 100 -12.13 -8.39 -3.34
CA HIS A 100 -11.39 -9.35 -4.16
C HIS A 100 -10.25 -8.66 -4.91
N PRO A 101 -9.18 -9.39 -5.27
CA PRO A 101 -8.14 -8.86 -6.14
C PRO A 101 -8.73 -8.33 -7.45
N GLY A 102 -8.11 -7.29 -8.00
CA GLY A 102 -8.59 -6.66 -9.22
C GLY A 102 -9.70 -5.66 -8.98
N SER A 103 -9.94 -5.25 -7.73
CA SER A 103 -11.00 -4.30 -7.39
C SER A 103 -10.46 -3.06 -6.69
N ARG A 104 -11.28 -2.01 -6.69
CA ARG A 104 -11.01 -0.80 -5.93
C ARG A 104 -11.62 -0.95 -4.55
N ALA A 105 -10.78 -0.96 -3.52
CA ALA A 105 -11.25 -0.98 -2.15
C ALA A 105 -11.85 0.37 -1.78
N ALA A 106 -12.87 0.36 -0.94
CA ALA A 106 -13.50 1.57 -0.44
C ALA A 106 -12.50 2.43 0.34
N GLN A 107 -12.70 3.71 0.28
CA GLN A 107 -11.93 4.68 1.05
C GLN A 107 -12.60 5.00 2.35
#